data_9c0ab3fca13e32cab204904b5c5dd2cd
#
_entry.id   9c0ab3fca13e32cab204904b5c5dd2cd
#
_cell.length_a   1.000
_cell.length_b   1.000
_cell.length_c   1.000
_cell.angle_alpha   90.00
_cell.angle_beta   90.00
_cell.angle_gamma   90.00
#
_symmetry.space_group_name_H-M   'P 1'
#
loop_
_entity.id
_entity.type
_entity.pdbx_description
1 polymer ?
#
loop_
_entity_poly.entity_id
_entity_poly.type
_entity_poly.pdbx_seq_one_letter_code
_entity_poly.pdbx_strand_id
1 'polypeptide(L)'
;MPRSTRYMAIQLYDSLTRTLKPLAASQLDGVFRFYNCGPTVYAPAHIGNFRTFIVNDILRRLLELELGADKVHHVRNLTDVDDRTIQQTRKEGRPLAEITAHWTAKFHADCDALGCLPPHVEPTATGHIREQVDMIECLMERGNAYRAADGSVYFRINSFPDYGALSRIKDRELKITNEAADSDHKDSVSDFALWKAYKPEEDGDVQWPGPRGAAAGRPGWHIECSAMIKKHLGETIDLHTGGVDLLFPHHENEIAQSQCCNGGTTFARHWYHSEHLLVDGTTMSKSKGNYYTLSDLTAKGYSPMAVRYALLSGHPRKQLNFTLDSLHAAERALKTLRNFRAKLAAKPASDLPSRTAETSPSSTRASEPAPTKGVEALFNALHDDLNTPAALGALFTLVNRGADATDAPSLADFDRVLFALGLDLSEAKNVDQAAPEIPAEVTALAEQRWAAKLAKDWGSADALRAQIAALGWAMRDRKDGYSLEPQN
;
A
#
# COMPACT_ATOMS: atom_id res chain seq x y z
N MET A 1 -0.15 -13.52 31.61
CA MET A 1 -1.54 -13.90 31.33
C MET A 1 -1.97 -13.19 30.03
N PRO A 2 -2.60 -13.88 29.08
CA PRO A 2 -3.08 -13.22 27.89
C PRO A 2 -4.08 -12.12 28.27
N ARG A 3 -3.96 -10.93 27.68
CA ARG A 3 -4.94 -9.84 27.82
C ARG A 3 -6.30 -10.39 27.39
N SER A 4 -7.34 -10.17 28.19
CA SER A 4 -8.72 -10.40 27.76
C SER A 4 -8.94 -9.60 26.47
N THR A 5 -8.97 -10.28 25.33
CA THR A 5 -9.23 -9.68 24.02
C THR A 5 -10.67 -9.18 24.02
N ARG A 6 -10.85 -7.86 23.90
CA ARG A 6 -12.17 -7.19 23.79
C ARG A 6 -12.90 -7.52 22.48
N TYR A 7 -12.16 -7.97 21.49
CA TYR A 7 -12.62 -8.28 20.14
C TYR A 7 -12.27 -9.71 19.77
N MET A 8 -12.83 -10.21 18.70
CA MET A 8 -12.39 -11.46 18.09
C MET A 8 -10.90 -11.35 17.74
N ALA A 9 -10.16 -12.45 17.83
CA ALA A 9 -8.80 -12.48 17.30
C ALA A 9 -8.81 -12.11 15.81
N ILE A 10 -7.79 -11.37 15.37
CA ILE A 10 -7.65 -11.03 13.94
C ILE A 10 -7.55 -12.33 13.14
N GLN A 11 -8.51 -12.55 12.25
CA GLN A 11 -8.55 -13.68 11.32
C GLN A 11 -8.19 -13.17 9.93
N LEU A 12 -7.22 -13.78 9.27
CA LEU A 12 -6.95 -13.51 7.86
C LEU A 12 -7.05 -14.80 7.04
N TYR A 13 -7.47 -14.63 5.80
CA TYR A 13 -7.39 -15.71 4.83
C TYR A 13 -5.94 -15.97 4.44
N ASP A 14 -5.49 -17.17 4.72
CA ASP A 14 -4.15 -17.61 4.36
C ASP A 14 -4.13 -18.17 2.93
N SER A 15 -3.36 -17.55 2.05
CA SER A 15 -3.28 -17.93 0.63
C SER A 15 -2.69 -19.32 0.42
N LEU A 16 -1.84 -19.80 1.34
CA LEU A 16 -1.23 -21.13 1.24
C LEU A 16 -2.23 -22.24 1.61
N THR A 17 -2.91 -22.12 2.74
CA THR A 17 -3.87 -23.14 3.22
C THR A 17 -5.27 -22.91 2.69
N ARG A 18 -5.57 -21.72 2.16
CA ARG A 18 -6.89 -21.29 1.64
C ARG A 18 -8.00 -21.32 2.68
N THR A 19 -7.65 -21.02 3.91
CA THR A 19 -8.56 -20.96 5.05
C THR A 19 -8.37 -19.67 5.85
N LEU A 20 -9.40 -19.26 6.56
CA LEU A 20 -9.27 -18.22 7.59
C LEU A 20 -8.48 -18.78 8.77
N LYS A 21 -7.47 -18.04 9.23
CA LYS A 21 -6.61 -18.43 10.33
C LYS A 21 -6.38 -17.23 11.26
N PRO A 22 -6.34 -17.47 12.60
CA PRO A 22 -6.00 -16.41 13.54
C PRO A 22 -4.52 -16.01 13.40
N LEU A 23 -4.24 -14.71 13.51
CA LEU A 23 -2.89 -14.20 13.60
C LEU A 23 -2.39 -14.28 15.05
N ALA A 24 -1.16 -14.77 15.20
CA ALA A 24 -0.48 -14.83 16.49
C ALA A 24 1.04 -14.76 16.29
N ALA A 25 1.74 -14.11 17.20
CA ALA A 25 3.20 -14.16 17.24
C ALA A 25 3.67 -15.59 17.51
N SER A 26 4.60 -16.08 16.72
CA SER A 26 5.10 -17.46 16.77
C SER A 26 6.35 -17.63 17.62
N GLN A 27 7.07 -16.55 17.88
CA GLN A 27 8.33 -16.58 18.63
C GLN A 27 8.09 -16.36 20.13
N LEU A 28 8.99 -16.89 20.96
CA LEU A 28 8.88 -16.83 22.43
C LEU A 28 8.95 -15.41 23.01
N ASP A 29 9.55 -14.46 22.28
CA ASP A 29 9.59 -13.05 22.67
C ASP A 29 8.24 -12.32 22.52
N GLY A 30 7.27 -12.98 21.89
CA GLY A 30 5.93 -12.45 21.66
C GLY A 30 5.89 -11.27 20.69
N VAL A 31 6.95 -11.05 19.90
CA VAL A 31 7.00 -10.02 18.84
C VAL A 31 6.43 -10.61 17.56
N PHE A 32 5.43 -9.96 17.01
CA PHE A 32 4.81 -10.32 15.73
C PHE A 32 5.67 -9.81 14.57
N ARG A 33 6.21 -10.71 13.77
CA ARG A 33 7.10 -10.43 12.64
C ARG A 33 6.33 -10.37 11.35
N PHE A 34 6.27 -9.17 10.80
CA PHE A 34 5.50 -8.86 9.60
C PHE A 34 6.40 -8.34 8.49
N TYR A 35 6.33 -8.94 7.31
CA TYR A 35 7.02 -8.48 6.11
C TYR A 35 6.05 -8.24 4.97
N ASN A 36 6.28 -7.16 4.21
CA ASN A 36 5.66 -6.97 2.91
C ASN A 36 6.68 -6.54 1.86
N CYS A 37 6.53 -7.07 0.64
CA CYS A 37 7.30 -6.60 -0.48
C CYS A 37 7.03 -5.12 -0.74
N GLY A 38 8.10 -4.35 -0.90
CA GLY A 38 8.06 -2.94 -1.23
C GLY A 38 8.07 -2.67 -2.74
N PRO A 39 8.17 -1.42 -3.15
CA PRO A 39 8.21 -1.06 -4.56
C PRO A 39 9.59 -1.27 -5.18
N THR A 40 9.61 -1.48 -6.50
CA THR A 40 10.79 -1.23 -7.31
C THR A 40 10.86 0.26 -7.61
N VAL A 41 11.94 0.93 -7.18
CA VAL A 41 12.06 2.39 -7.18
C VAL A 41 12.71 2.91 -8.47
N TYR A 42 12.02 2.77 -9.59
CA TYR A 42 12.45 3.26 -10.92
C TYR A 42 11.50 4.29 -11.53
N ALA A 43 10.29 4.43 -10.98
CA ALA A 43 9.21 5.30 -11.46
C ALA A 43 8.23 5.58 -10.32
N PRO A 44 7.32 6.57 -10.46
CA PRO A 44 6.30 6.83 -9.43
C PRO A 44 5.38 5.62 -9.28
N ALA A 45 5.07 5.28 -8.02
CA ALA A 45 4.08 4.26 -7.72
C ALA A 45 2.67 4.71 -8.15
N HIS A 46 1.89 3.80 -8.69
CA HIS A 46 0.50 4.07 -9.07
C HIS A 46 -0.47 3.68 -7.95
N ILE A 47 -1.73 4.14 -8.05
CA ILE A 47 -2.75 3.88 -7.02
C ILE A 47 -3.02 2.40 -6.77
N GLY A 48 -2.76 1.52 -7.73
CA GLY A 48 -2.84 0.06 -7.54
C GLY A 48 -1.78 -0.47 -6.58
N ASN A 49 -0.54 0.06 -6.63
CA ASN A 49 0.48 -0.26 -5.63
C ASN A 49 0.06 0.27 -4.25
N PHE A 50 -0.43 1.51 -4.18
CA PHE A 50 -0.87 2.11 -2.92
C PHE A 50 -2.05 1.37 -2.30
N ARG A 51 -2.90 0.70 -3.07
CA ARG A 51 -3.92 -0.18 -2.51
C ARG A 51 -3.31 -1.26 -1.61
N THR A 52 -2.27 -1.94 -2.08
CA THR A 52 -1.55 -2.96 -1.29
C THR A 52 -0.88 -2.36 -0.06
N PHE A 53 -0.20 -1.21 -0.19
CA PHE A 53 0.46 -0.55 0.94
C PHE A 53 -0.54 -0.05 1.99
N ILE A 54 -1.71 0.46 1.59
CA ILE A 54 -2.79 0.87 2.50
C ILE A 54 -3.36 -0.35 3.25
N VAL A 55 -3.55 -1.48 2.58
CA VAL A 55 -4.00 -2.74 3.21
C VAL A 55 -2.98 -3.18 4.29
N ASN A 56 -1.70 -3.14 3.97
CA ASN A 56 -0.63 -3.47 4.91
C ASN A 56 -0.57 -2.49 6.09
N ASP A 57 -0.81 -1.20 5.84
CA ASP A 57 -0.87 -0.17 6.88
C ASP A 57 -2.02 -0.41 7.86
N ILE A 58 -3.22 -0.73 7.37
CA ILE A 58 -4.36 -1.08 8.24
C ILE A 58 -4.06 -2.30 9.09
N LEU A 59 -3.51 -3.33 8.47
CA LEU A 59 -3.14 -4.56 9.16
C LEU A 59 -2.13 -4.28 10.28
N ARG A 60 -1.09 -3.50 9.99
CA ARG A 60 -0.13 -3.07 11.00
C ARG A 60 -0.80 -2.29 12.14
N ARG A 61 -1.67 -1.33 11.84
CA ARG A 61 -2.39 -0.54 12.84
C ARG A 61 -3.27 -1.42 13.73
N LEU A 62 -3.94 -2.41 13.16
CA LEU A 62 -4.72 -3.39 13.94
C LEU A 62 -3.84 -4.22 14.85
N LEU A 63 -2.72 -4.73 14.34
CA LEU A 63 -1.76 -5.49 15.13
C LEU A 63 -1.21 -4.65 16.30
N GLU A 64 -0.85 -3.39 16.06
CA GLU A 64 -0.38 -2.48 17.11
C GLU A 64 -1.46 -2.18 18.16
N LEU A 65 -2.71 -2.04 17.75
CA LEU A 65 -3.84 -1.82 18.66
C LEU A 65 -4.12 -3.05 19.54
N GLU A 66 -3.93 -4.26 19.02
CA GLU A 66 -4.21 -5.51 19.73
C GLU A 66 -3.02 -6.00 20.56
N LEU A 67 -1.82 -5.95 20.02
CA LEU A 67 -0.62 -6.51 20.65
C LEU A 67 0.18 -5.45 21.42
N GLY A 68 0.09 -4.19 21.00
CA GLY A 68 0.95 -3.07 21.41
C GLY A 68 2.01 -2.78 20.36
N ALA A 69 2.34 -1.49 20.16
CA ALA A 69 3.28 -1.06 19.12
C ALA A 69 4.69 -1.66 19.32
N ASP A 70 5.11 -1.90 20.57
CA ASP A 70 6.36 -2.57 20.94
C ASP A 70 6.40 -4.08 20.60
N LYS A 71 5.26 -4.65 20.24
CA LYS A 71 5.09 -6.07 19.92
C LYS A 71 4.88 -6.36 18.44
N VAL A 72 5.02 -5.36 17.58
CA VAL A 72 4.93 -5.52 16.12
C VAL A 72 6.25 -5.07 15.50
N HIS A 73 6.87 -5.94 14.73
CA HIS A 73 8.08 -5.62 13.97
C HIS A 73 7.80 -5.77 12.47
N HIS A 74 7.58 -4.63 11.81
CA HIS A 74 7.23 -4.54 10.40
C HIS A 74 8.45 -4.16 9.57
N VAL A 75 8.75 -4.96 8.55
CA VAL A 75 9.83 -4.73 7.57
C VAL A 75 9.22 -4.64 6.18
N ARG A 76 9.63 -3.64 5.40
CA ARG A 76 9.28 -3.45 3.99
C ARG A 76 10.55 -3.12 3.23
N ASN A 77 10.86 -3.87 2.17
CA ASN A 77 12.04 -3.57 1.37
C ASN A 77 11.82 -2.44 0.35
N LEU A 78 12.93 -2.00 -0.23
CA LEU A 78 12.98 -1.25 -1.47
C LEU A 78 13.83 -2.05 -2.46
N THR A 79 13.27 -2.39 -3.61
CA THR A 79 14.02 -2.96 -4.73
C THR A 79 14.65 -1.82 -5.51
N ASP A 80 15.92 -1.54 -5.19
CA ASP A 80 16.73 -0.46 -5.77
C ASP A 80 17.72 -0.97 -6.83
N VAL A 81 17.68 -2.27 -7.13
CA VAL A 81 18.39 -2.88 -8.26
C VAL A 81 17.55 -3.98 -8.90
N ASP A 82 17.16 -3.80 -10.14
CA ASP A 82 16.54 -4.81 -11.00
C ASP A 82 16.70 -4.40 -12.48
N ASP A 83 16.16 -5.19 -13.41
CA ASP A 83 16.20 -4.87 -14.84
C ASP A 83 15.57 -3.51 -15.18
N ARG A 84 14.52 -3.10 -14.44
CA ARG A 84 13.80 -1.84 -14.69
C ARG A 84 14.58 -0.63 -14.17
N THR A 85 15.18 -0.74 -12.98
CA THR A 85 16.01 0.33 -12.42
C THR A 85 17.23 0.58 -13.30
N ILE A 86 17.89 -0.48 -13.76
CA ILE A 86 19.04 -0.39 -14.66
C ILE A 86 18.63 0.19 -16.02
N GLN A 87 17.51 -0.25 -16.59
CA GLN A 87 16.99 0.33 -17.83
C GLN A 87 16.72 1.83 -17.69
N GLN A 88 16.22 2.27 -16.51
CA GLN A 88 15.96 3.68 -16.26
C GLN A 88 17.25 4.49 -16.15
N THR A 89 18.35 3.95 -15.56
CA THR A 89 19.66 4.62 -15.55
C THR A 89 20.15 4.92 -16.98
N ARG A 90 20.02 3.94 -17.87
CA ARG A 90 20.42 4.09 -19.27
C ARG A 90 19.57 5.11 -20.01
N LYS A 91 18.27 5.12 -19.75
CA LYS A 91 17.32 6.06 -20.37
C LYS A 91 17.58 7.51 -19.95
N GLU A 92 17.90 7.73 -18.68
CA GLU A 92 18.12 9.07 -18.13
C GLU A 92 19.59 9.50 -18.14
N GLY A 93 20.55 8.60 -18.39
CA GLY A 93 21.98 8.88 -18.31
C GLY A 93 22.44 9.27 -16.91
N ARG A 94 21.79 8.76 -15.87
CA ARG A 94 22.07 9.06 -14.45
C ARG A 94 22.49 7.81 -13.71
N PRO A 95 23.34 7.92 -12.65
CA PRO A 95 23.72 6.80 -11.81
C PRO A 95 22.51 6.13 -11.13
N LEU A 96 22.59 4.80 -10.92
CA LEU A 96 21.54 4.01 -10.26
C LEU A 96 21.13 4.62 -8.92
N ALA A 97 22.11 4.97 -8.07
CA ALA A 97 21.86 5.53 -6.75
C ALA A 97 21.06 6.85 -6.77
N GLU A 98 21.27 7.70 -7.78
CA GLU A 98 20.52 8.96 -7.90
C GLU A 98 19.07 8.72 -8.32
N ILE A 99 18.84 7.81 -9.26
CA ILE A 99 17.50 7.47 -9.73
C ILE A 99 16.70 6.83 -8.62
N THR A 100 17.27 5.83 -7.96
CA THR A 100 16.58 5.09 -6.91
C THR A 100 16.35 5.95 -5.68
N ALA A 101 17.28 6.84 -5.30
CA ALA A 101 17.07 7.81 -4.23
C ALA A 101 15.91 8.79 -4.55
N HIS A 102 15.83 9.29 -5.79
CA HIS A 102 14.76 10.17 -6.23
C HIS A 102 13.38 9.50 -6.10
N TRP A 103 13.22 8.29 -6.63
CA TRP A 103 11.94 7.58 -6.60
C TRP A 103 11.58 7.06 -5.21
N THR A 104 12.57 6.72 -4.38
CA THR A 104 12.37 6.42 -2.96
C THR A 104 11.81 7.62 -2.21
N ALA A 105 12.41 8.82 -2.38
CA ALA A 105 11.89 10.03 -1.75
C ALA A 105 10.46 10.35 -2.19
N LYS A 106 10.14 10.18 -3.48
CA LYS A 106 8.79 10.33 -4.01
C LYS A 106 7.81 9.33 -3.41
N PHE A 107 8.21 8.07 -3.30
CA PHE A 107 7.40 7.01 -2.70
C PHE A 107 7.10 7.30 -1.22
N HIS A 108 8.10 7.75 -0.45
CA HIS A 108 7.91 8.12 0.95
C HIS A 108 6.94 9.31 1.09
N ALA A 109 7.10 10.34 0.28
CA ALA A 109 6.20 11.49 0.28
C ALA A 109 4.76 11.10 -0.04
N ASP A 110 4.56 10.18 -0.99
CA ASP A 110 3.22 9.66 -1.31
C ASP A 110 2.64 8.78 -0.17
N CYS A 111 3.48 7.96 0.47
CA CYS A 111 3.07 7.20 1.66
C CYS A 111 2.63 8.11 2.80
N ASP A 112 3.41 9.17 3.10
CA ASP A 112 3.11 10.15 4.13
C ASP A 112 1.80 10.89 3.83
N ALA A 113 1.61 11.33 2.59
CA ALA A 113 0.39 12.00 2.15
C ALA A 113 -0.85 11.08 2.26
N LEU A 114 -0.69 9.78 2.00
CA LEU A 114 -1.72 8.77 2.17
C LEU A 114 -1.88 8.32 3.64
N GLY A 115 -1.07 8.82 4.56
CA GLY A 115 -1.11 8.47 5.98
C GLY A 115 -0.65 7.03 6.28
N CYS A 116 0.19 6.43 5.43
CA CYS A 116 0.78 5.13 5.71
C CYS A 116 1.92 5.26 6.74
N LEU A 117 1.91 4.44 7.77
CA LEU A 117 3.00 4.39 8.75
C LEU A 117 4.30 3.91 8.10
N PRO A 118 5.45 4.54 8.38
CA PRO A 118 6.74 4.06 7.91
C PRO A 118 7.04 2.69 8.53
N PRO A 119 7.64 1.73 7.82
CA PRO A 119 8.04 0.46 8.42
C PRO A 119 9.08 0.67 9.52
N HIS A 120 9.28 -0.29 10.43
CA HIS A 120 10.32 -0.21 11.45
C HIS A 120 11.72 -0.36 10.85
N VAL A 121 11.84 -1.16 9.79
CA VAL A 121 13.06 -1.32 9.00
C VAL A 121 12.68 -1.32 7.53
N GLU A 122 13.42 -0.57 6.72
CA GLU A 122 13.23 -0.51 5.27
C GLU A 122 14.56 -0.81 4.56
N PRO A 123 14.91 -2.11 4.41
CA PRO A 123 16.16 -2.52 3.78
C PRO A 123 16.10 -2.33 2.26
N THR A 124 17.25 -2.02 1.64
CA THR A 124 17.41 -1.96 0.19
C THR A 124 18.13 -3.20 -0.34
N ALA A 125 17.85 -3.60 -1.57
CA ALA A 125 18.52 -4.74 -2.20
C ALA A 125 20.03 -4.50 -2.34
N THR A 126 20.45 -3.29 -2.76
CA THR A 126 21.88 -2.94 -2.88
C THR A 126 22.60 -2.92 -1.54
N GLY A 127 21.91 -2.58 -0.45
CA GLY A 127 22.46 -2.60 0.91
C GLY A 127 22.64 -3.99 1.50
N HIS A 128 22.13 -5.03 0.82
CA HIS A 128 22.09 -6.41 1.32
C HIS A 128 22.71 -7.42 0.34
N ILE A 129 23.61 -6.98 -0.54
CA ILE A 129 24.27 -7.86 -1.52
C ILE A 129 24.99 -9.04 -0.84
N ARG A 130 25.64 -8.79 0.31
CA ARG A 130 26.33 -9.84 1.05
C ARG A 130 25.36 -10.93 1.52
N GLU A 131 24.26 -10.56 2.14
CA GLU A 131 23.25 -11.50 2.63
C GLU A 131 22.63 -12.32 1.49
N GLN A 132 22.47 -11.71 0.33
CA GLN A 132 22.00 -12.40 -0.89
C GLN A 132 23.03 -13.40 -1.38
N VAL A 133 24.31 -13.00 -1.48
CA VAL A 133 25.42 -13.88 -1.85
C VAL A 133 25.54 -15.04 -0.86
N ASP A 134 25.53 -14.78 0.44
CA ASP A 134 25.61 -15.81 1.50
C ASP A 134 24.47 -16.83 1.37
N MET A 135 23.23 -16.37 1.05
CA MET A 135 22.08 -17.26 0.84
C MET A 135 22.22 -18.08 -0.45
N ILE A 136 22.72 -17.50 -1.53
CA ILE A 136 22.99 -18.22 -2.79
C ILE A 136 24.04 -19.30 -2.57
N GLU A 137 25.12 -19.00 -1.87
CA GLU A 137 26.15 -19.98 -1.53
C GLU A 137 25.60 -21.13 -0.69
N CYS A 138 24.75 -20.84 0.30
CA CYS A 138 24.03 -21.85 1.08
C CYS A 138 23.19 -22.77 0.18
N LEU A 139 22.46 -22.22 -0.80
CA LEU A 139 21.65 -22.99 -1.74
C LEU A 139 22.52 -23.86 -2.68
N MET A 140 23.67 -23.34 -3.11
CA MET A 140 24.65 -24.10 -3.91
C MET A 140 25.25 -25.26 -3.12
N GLU A 141 25.65 -25.04 -1.88
CA GLU A 141 26.23 -26.07 -0.99
C GLU A 141 25.21 -27.19 -0.71
N ARG A 142 23.92 -26.88 -0.69
CA ARG A 142 22.82 -27.85 -0.48
C ARG A 142 22.36 -28.53 -1.78
N GLY A 143 22.90 -28.14 -2.93
CA GLY A 143 22.53 -28.70 -4.24
C GLY A 143 21.21 -28.15 -4.81
N ASN A 144 20.62 -27.11 -4.18
CA ASN A 144 19.41 -26.47 -4.67
C ASN A 144 19.67 -25.40 -5.74
N ALA A 145 20.91 -24.96 -5.89
CA ALA A 145 21.33 -24.03 -6.92
C ALA A 145 22.57 -24.53 -7.66
N TYR A 146 22.73 -24.05 -8.89
CA TYR A 146 23.86 -24.41 -9.74
C TYR A 146 24.37 -23.21 -10.54
N ARG A 147 25.65 -23.24 -10.87
CA ARG A 147 26.28 -22.23 -11.71
C ARG A 147 26.18 -22.67 -13.18
N ALA A 148 25.73 -21.77 -14.02
CA ALA A 148 25.70 -21.95 -15.47
C ALA A 148 27.05 -21.61 -16.13
N ALA A 149 27.15 -21.91 -17.42
CA ALA A 149 28.40 -21.73 -18.20
C ALA A 149 28.81 -20.26 -18.35
N ASP A 150 27.82 -19.31 -18.35
CA ASP A 150 28.06 -17.87 -18.41
C ASP A 150 28.45 -17.27 -17.06
N GLY A 151 28.44 -18.05 -15.98
CA GLY A 151 28.75 -17.63 -14.62
C GLY A 151 27.53 -17.15 -13.82
N SER A 152 26.33 -17.18 -14.38
CA SER A 152 25.07 -16.96 -13.66
C SER A 152 24.78 -18.13 -12.71
N VAL A 153 23.95 -17.89 -11.68
CA VAL A 153 23.51 -18.94 -10.76
C VAL A 153 21.99 -19.02 -10.79
N TYR A 154 21.47 -20.25 -10.94
CA TYR A 154 20.05 -20.54 -11.00
C TYR A 154 19.61 -21.46 -9.87
N PHE A 155 18.39 -21.28 -9.39
CA PHE A 155 17.73 -22.19 -8.48
C PHE A 155 17.14 -23.37 -9.27
N ARG A 156 17.39 -24.58 -8.80
CA ARG A 156 16.88 -25.82 -9.39
C ARG A 156 15.49 -26.14 -8.84
N ILE A 157 14.43 -25.77 -9.55
CA ILE A 157 13.04 -25.94 -9.08
C ILE A 157 12.75 -27.39 -8.68
N ASN A 158 13.23 -28.37 -9.44
CA ASN A 158 13.02 -29.77 -9.15
C ASN A 158 13.69 -30.25 -7.85
N SER A 159 14.56 -29.45 -7.22
CA SER A 159 15.14 -29.77 -5.92
C SER A 159 14.24 -29.43 -4.73
N PHE A 160 13.10 -28.74 -4.97
CA PHE A 160 12.11 -28.40 -3.96
C PHE A 160 10.76 -29.06 -4.31
N PRO A 161 10.42 -30.23 -3.71
CA PRO A 161 9.24 -31.01 -4.08
C PRO A 161 7.90 -30.28 -3.90
N ASP A 162 7.84 -29.32 -2.94
CA ASP A 162 6.63 -28.56 -2.63
C ASP A 162 6.46 -27.30 -3.48
N TYR A 163 7.33 -27.09 -4.50
CA TYR A 163 7.21 -25.96 -5.41
C TYR A 163 5.84 -25.93 -6.09
N GLY A 164 5.20 -24.76 -6.06
CA GLY A 164 3.85 -24.58 -6.58
C GLY A 164 2.73 -24.79 -5.55
N ALA A 165 3.06 -25.03 -4.27
CA ALA A 165 2.06 -25.22 -3.22
C ALA A 165 1.24 -23.94 -2.94
N LEU A 166 1.86 -22.76 -2.95
CA LEU A 166 1.19 -21.47 -2.76
C LEU A 166 0.34 -21.09 -3.96
N SER A 167 0.93 -21.17 -5.17
CA SER A 167 0.31 -20.73 -6.41
C SER A 167 -0.64 -21.76 -7.03
N ARG A 168 -0.56 -23.02 -6.59
CA ARG A 168 -1.27 -24.17 -7.21
C ARG A 168 -0.87 -24.40 -8.67
N ILE A 169 0.39 -24.07 -8.99
CA ILE A 169 0.85 -24.15 -10.39
C ILE A 169 0.83 -25.59 -10.94
N LYS A 170 0.92 -26.61 -10.06
CA LYS A 170 0.82 -28.03 -10.44
C LYS A 170 -0.57 -28.38 -11.02
N ASP A 171 -1.57 -27.58 -10.69
CA ASP A 171 -2.96 -27.77 -11.16
C ASP A 171 -3.24 -26.97 -12.46
N ARG A 172 -2.25 -26.24 -12.97
CA ARG A 172 -2.35 -25.42 -14.18
C ARG A 172 -1.27 -25.82 -15.17
N GLU A 173 -1.59 -25.82 -16.45
CA GLU A 173 -0.54 -25.88 -17.48
C GLU A 173 0.40 -24.70 -17.29
N LEU A 174 1.70 -25.00 -17.08
CA LEU A 174 2.78 -24.01 -16.97
C LEU A 174 2.82 -23.20 -18.27
N LYS A 175 2.11 -22.11 -18.34
CA LYS A 175 2.40 -21.08 -19.34
C LYS A 175 3.74 -20.49 -19.00
N ILE A 176 4.74 -20.79 -19.80
CA ILE A 176 6.11 -20.27 -19.73
C ILE A 176 5.98 -18.74 -19.66
N THR A 177 6.26 -18.17 -18.48
CA THR A 177 6.31 -16.70 -18.31
C THR A 177 7.58 -16.19 -19.00
N ASN A 178 7.53 -14.95 -19.49
CA ASN A 178 8.52 -14.27 -20.34
C ASN A 178 9.97 -14.10 -19.79
N GLU A 179 10.39 -14.88 -18.81
CA GLU A 179 11.80 -15.03 -18.44
C GLU A 179 12.57 -15.94 -19.44
N ALA A 180 11.97 -16.22 -20.58
CA ALA A 180 12.57 -17.02 -21.65
C ALA A 180 13.83 -16.40 -22.28
N ALA A 181 14.10 -15.11 -22.05
CA ALA A 181 15.29 -14.46 -22.61
C ALA A 181 16.64 -14.96 -22.04
N ASP A 182 16.63 -15.57 -20.83
CA ASP A 182 17.81 -16.14 -20.18
C ASP A 182 17.90 -17.68 -20.35
N SER A 183 17.15 -18.26 -21.31
CA SER A 183 16.92 -19.71 -21.38
C SER A 183 18.12 -20.55 -21.84
N ASP A 184 19.08 -19.97 -22.55
CA ASP A 184 20.13 -20.74 -23.24
C ASP A 184 21.17 -21.40 -22.32
N HIS A 185 21.20 -21.02 -21.05
CA HIS A 185 22.18 -21.52 -20.06
C HIS A 185 21.57 -22.28 -18.89
N LYS A 186 20.25 -22.45 -18.86
CA LYS A 186 19.54 -23.14 -17.77
C LYS A 186 19.50 -24.66 -17.99
N ASP A 187 19.63 -25.44 -16.91
CA ASP A 187 19.37 -26.88 -16.94
C ASP A 187 17.89 -27.20 -17.23
N SER A 188 16.98 -26.33 -16.76
CA SER A 188 15.55 -26.40 -17.03
C SER A 188 14.99 -24.99 -17.27
N VAL A 189 14.08 -24.86 -18.23
CA VAL A 189 13.41 -23.60 -18.57
C VAL A 189 12.67 -22.99 -17.36
N SER A 190 12.22 -23.85 -16.44
CA SER A 190 11.50 -23.41 -15.23
C SER A 190 12.41 -22.87 -14.11
N ASP A 191 13.71 -23.14 -14.15
CA ASP A 191 14.67 -22.65 -13.14
C ASP A 191 14.77 -21.13 -13.20
N PHE A 192 14.93 -20.47 -12.05
CA PHE A 192 14.96 -19.02 -11.98
C PHE A 192 16.31 -18.49 -11.49
N ALA A 193 16.65 -17.29 -11.95
CA ALA A 193 17.95 -16.67 -11.64
C ALA A 193 18.03 -16.24 -10.17
N LEU A 194 19.11 -16.64 -9.49
CA LEU A 194 19.53 -16.16 -8.18
C LEU A 194 20.61 -15.09 -8.31
N TRP A 195 21.49 -15.25 -9.32
CA TRP A 195 22.55 -14.32 -9.68
C TRP A 195 22.67 -14.24 -11.19
N LYS A 196 22.63 -13.03 -11.73
CA LYS A 196 22.80 -12.76 -13.16
C LYS A 196 24.24 -12.31 -13.41
N ALA A 197 24.96 -13.02 -14.27
CA ALA A 197 26.31 -12.63 -14.68
C ALA A 197 26.28 -11.27 -15.39
N TYR A 198 27.30 -10.47 -15.14
CA TYR A 198 27.43 -9.12 -15.68
C TYR A 198 27.49 -9.11 -17.20
N LYS A 199 26.66 -8.27 -17.80
CA LYS A 199 26.61 -8.00 -19.24
C LYS A 199 26.76 -6.49 -19.47
N PRO A 200 27.92 -5.99 -19.94
CA PRO A 200 28.18 -4.55 -20.09
C PRO A 200 27.10 -3.78 -20.86
N GLU A 201 26.55 -4.44 -21.88
CA GLU A 201 25.52 -3.86 -22.76
C GLU A 201 24.17 -3.67 -22.05
N GLU A 202 23.88 -4.51 -21.04
CA GLU A 202 22.63 -4.52 -20.31
C GLU A 202 22.74 -3.80 -18.96
N ASP A 203 23.82 -4.05 -18.22
CA ASP A 203 23.99 -3.65 -16.83
C ASP A 203 24.74 -2.32 -16.63
N GLY A 204 25.42 -1.80 -17.68
CA GLY A 204 26.24 -0.57 -17.56
C GLY A 204 27.32 -0.74 -16.50
N ASP A 205 27.32 0.13 -15.47
CA ASP A 205 28.29 0.08 -14.38
C ASP A 205 27.79 -0.72 -13.15
N VAL A 206 26.62 -1.37 -13.26
CA VAL A 206 25.96 -2.02 -12.12
C VAL A 206 26.41 -3.46 -12.00
N GLN A 207 27.36 -3.73 -11.08
CA GLN A 207 27.83 -5.07 -10.78
C GLN A 207 28.44 -5.17 -9.39
N TRP A 208 28.44 -6.38 -8.83
CA TRP A 208 29.07 -6.76 -7.59
C TRP A 208 29.86 -8.06 -7.75
N PRO A 209 30.80 -8.37 -6.83
CA PRO A 209 31.41 -9.70 -6.77
C PRO A 209 30.34 -10.78 -6.59
N GLY A 210 30.38 -11.80 -7.44
CA GLY A 210 29.44 -12.92 -7.40
C GLY A 210 29.66 -13.90 -6.25
N PRO A 211 28.69 -14.83 -6.02
CA PRO A 211 28.89 -16.00 -5.17
C PRO A 211 30.11 -16.82 -5.59
N ARG A 212 30.60 -17.67 -4.68
CA ARG A 212 31.86 -18.47 -4.92
C ARG A 212 31.88 -19.13 -6.31
N GLY A 213 32.83 -18.74 -7.10
CA GLY A 213 33.07 -19.28 -8.46
C GLY A 213 32.10 -18.76 -9.53
N ALA A 214 31.14 -17.90 -9.19
CA ALA A 214 30.29 -17.19 -10.16
C ALA A 214 31.01 -15.96 -10.72
N ALA A 215 30.56 -15.45 -11.86
CA ALA A 215 31.00 -14.18 -12.41
C ALA A 215 30.57 -12.99 -11.56
N ALA A 216 31.23 -11.85 -11.72
CA ALA A 216 30.67 -10.59 -11.25
C ALA A 216 29.30 -10.35 -11.91
N GLY A 217 28.40 -9.66 -11.23
CA GLY A 217 27.04 -9.47 -11.73
C GLY A 217 26.12 -8.85 -10.69
N ARG A 218 24.87 -9.25 -10.69
CA ARG A 218 23.84 -8.73 -9.79
C ARG A 218 22.86 -9.83 -9.33
N PRO A 219 22.19 -9.62 -8.19
CA PRO A 219 21.19 -10.58 -7.72
C PRO A 219 20.01 -10.70 -8.68
N GLY A 220 19.39 -11.87 -8.67
CA GLY A 220 18.03 -12.05 -9.19
C GLY A 220 17.01 -11.42 -8.25
N TRP A 221 15.88 -11.00 -8.80
CA TRP A 221 14.85 -10.29 -8.04
C TRP A 221 14.29 -11.07 -6.83
N HIS A 222 14.20 -12.40 -6.92
CA HIS A 222 13.52 -13.20 -5.90
C HIS A 222 14.37 -13.44 -4.65
N ILE A 223 15.71 -13.42 -4.76
CA ILE A 223 16.61 -13.69 -3.62
C ILE A 223 16.67 -12.50 -2.65
N GLU A 224 16.38 -11.30 -3.12
CA GLU A 224 16.46 -10.07 -2.35
C GLU A 224 15.61 -10.14 -1.07
N CYS A 225 14.31 -10.41 -1.23
CA CYS A 225 13.36 -10.47 -0.11
C CYS A 225 13.70 -11.60 0.84
N SER A 226 14.04 -12.80 0.33
CA SER A 226 14.42 -13.94 1.18
C SER A 226 15.62 -13.63 2.07
N ALA A 227 16.65 -12.98 1.52
CA ALA A 227 17.86 -12.61 2.25
C ALA A 227 17.59 -11.50 3.28
N MET A 228 16.85 -10.46 2.90
CA MET A 228 16.49 -9.35 3.79
C MET A 228 15.56 -9.82 4.94
N ILE A 229 14.60 -10.70 4.67
CA ILE A 229 13.76 -11.32 5.70
C ILE A 229 14.62 -12.08 6.69
N LYS A 230 15.49 -12.96 6.22
CA LYS A 230 16.39 -13.74 7.08
C LYS A 230 17.23 -12.84 7.97
N LYS A 231 17.76 -11.74 7.42
CA LYS A 231 18.59 -10.77 8.16
C LYS A 231 17.84 -10.04 9.25
N HIS A 232 16.64 -9.53 8.96
CA HIS A 232 15.93 -8.62 9.85
C HIS A 232 14.85 -9.27 10.71
N LEU A 233 14.29 -10.40 10.26
CA LEU A 233 13.18 -11.08 10.93
C LEU A 233 13.50 -12.52 11.33
N GLY A 234 14.58 -13.10 10.81
CA GLY A 234 14.97 -14.47 11.06
C GLY A 234 14.44 -15.47 10.04
N GLU A 235 14.55 -16.75 10.34
CA GLU A 235 14.24 -17.85 9.41
C GLU A 235 12.73 -18.10 9.24
N THR A 236 11.95 -17.76 10.26
CA THR A 236 10.47 -17.88 10.25
C THR A 236 9.85 -16.57 10.64
N ILE A 237 8.89 -16.10 9.83
CA ILE A 237 8.08 -14.92 10.10
C ILE A 237 6.62 -15.30 10.32
N ASP A 238 5.87 -14.41 10.99
CA ASP A 238 4.46 -14.66 11.30
C ASP A 238 3.56 -14.39 10.11
N LEU A 239 3.87 -13.33 9.33
CA LEU A 239 3.05 -12.90 8.21
C LEU A 239 3.90 -12.34 7.07
N HIS A 240 3.64 -12.82 5.86
CA HIS A 240 4.13 -12.25 4.61
C HIS A 240 2.97 -11.78 3.74
N THR A 241 3.07 -10.55 3.20
CA THR A 241 2.00 -9.99 2.39
C THR A 241 2.51 -9.35 1.10
N GLY A 242 1.61 -9.22 0.12
CA GLY A 242 1.87 -8.53 -1.15
C GLY A 242 0.61 -8.37 -2.00
N GLY A 243 0.77 -7.94 -3.23
CA GLY A 243 -0.27 -8.02 -4.26
C GLY A 243 -0.41 -9.46 -4.76
N VAL A 244 -1.57 -9.79 -5.31
CA VAL A 244 -1.82 -11.14 -5.87
C VAL A 244 -0.89 -11.47 -7.05
N ASP A 245 -0.36 -10.45 -7.71
CA ASP A 245 0.65 -10.57 -8.78
C ASP A 245 2.00 -11.10 -8.26
N LEU A 246 2.32 -10.90 -6.98
CA LEU A 246 3.53 -11.43 -6.36
C LEU A 246 3.39 -12.90 -5.94
N LEU A 247 2.17 -13.43 -5.86
CA LEU A 247 1.92 -14.80 -5.45
C LEU A 247 2.73 -15.80 -6.29
N PHE A 248 2.81 -15.55 -7.59
CA PHE A 248 3.64 -16.30 -8.52
C PHE A 248 4.23 -15.36 -9.59
N PRO A 249 5.55 -15.47 -9.85
CA PRO A 249 6.49 -16.45 -9.28
C PRO A 249 7.17 -16.00 -7.97
N HIS A 250 7.07 -14.74 -7.55
CA HIS A 250 7.94 -14.12 -6.55
C HIS A 250 7.86 -14.83 -5.18
N HIS A 251 6.69 -14.88 -4.54
CA HIS A 251 6.51 -15.49 -3.22
C HIS A 251 6.71 -17.01 -3.24
N GLU A 252 6.35 -17.69 -4.33
CA GLU A 252 6.66 -19.12 -4.51
C GLU A 252 8.16 -19.36 -4.50
N ASN A 253 8.93 -18.51 -5.20
CA ASN A 253 10.37 -18.58 -5.26
C ASN A 253 11.02 -18.25 -3.89
N GLU A 254 10.46 -17.29 -3.16
CA GLU A 254 10.92 -16.98 -1.80
C GLU A 254 10.73 -18.16 -0.83
N ILE A 255 9.62 -18.88 -0.92
CA ILE A 255 9.38 -20.10 -0.13
C ILE A 255 10.48 -21.13 -0.43
N ALA A 256 10.71 -21.40 -1.71
CA ALA A 256 11.71 -22.40 -2.13
C ALA A 256 13.11 -22.02 -1.64
N GLN A 257 13.55 -20.78 -1.87
CA GLN A 257 14.86 -20.28 -1.43
C GLN A 257 15.03 -20.37 0.08
N SER A 258 14.06 -19.83 0.82
CA SER A 258 14.17 -19.73 2.28
C SER A 258 14.09 -21.09 2.95
N GLN A 259 13.17 -21.97 2.56
CA GLN A 259 13.03 -23.29 3.16
C GLN A 259 14.22 -24.20 2.80
N CYS A 260 14.69 -24.16 1.56
CA CYS A 260 15.88 -24.92 1.18
C CYS A 260 17.13 -24.47 1.96
N CYS A 261 17.35 -23.15 2.12
CA CYS A 261 18.48 -22.62 2.88
C CYS A 261 18.38 -22.91 4.38
N ASN A 262 17.17 -22.93 4.94
CA ASN A 262 16.92 -23.08 6.39
C ASN A 262 16.61 -24.54 6.81
N GLY A 263 16.92 -25.53 5.95
CA GLY A 263 16.78 -26.96 6.29
C GLY A 263 15.34 -27.43 6.40
N GLY A 264 14.40 -26.83 5.66
CA GLY A 264 12.98 -27.21 5.62
C GLY A 264 12.12 -26.50 6.66
N THR A 265 12.67 -25.55 7.42
CA THR A 265 11.88 -24.75 8.38
C THR A 265 10.87 -23.91 7.66
N THR A 266 9.64 -23.84 8.18
CA THR A 266 8.56 -23.00 7.63
C THR A 266 9.02 -21.54 7.51
N PHE A 267 8.96 -20.96 6.31
CA PHE A 267 9.40 -19.61 6.05
C PHE A 267 8.41 -18.57 6.59
N ALA A 268 7.16 -18.60 6.15
CA ALA A 268 6.11 -17.73 6.65
C ALA A 268 4.89 -18.56 7.10
N ARG A 269 4.35 -18.22 8.28
CA ARG A 269 3.22 -18.95 8.88
C ARG A 269 1.88 -18.56 8.27
N HIS A 270 1.83 -17.35 7.70
CA HIS A 270 0.64 -16.80 7.07
C HIS A 270 1.01 -16.02 5.81
N TRP A 271 0.26 -16.22 4.73
CA TRP A 271 0.40 -15.53 3.45
C TRP A 271 -0.87 -14.77 3.12
N TYR A 272 -0.76 -13.45 2.94
CA TYR A 272 -1.93 -12.63 2.62
C TYR A 272 -1.69 -11.81 1.35
N HIS A 273 -2.61 -11.92 0.38
CA HIS A 273 -2.49 -11.23 -0.90
C HIS A 273 -3.70 -10.33 -1.15
N SER A 274 -3.44 -9.07 -1.49
CA SER A 274 -4.46 -8.13 -1.93
C SER A 274 -4.73 -8.26 -3.43
N GLU A 275 -6.00 -8.15 -3.81
CA GLU A 275 -6.45 -8.29 -5.20
C GLU A 275 -6.22 -7.01 -6.00
N HIS A 276 -6.22 -7.11 -7.33
CA HIS A 276 -5.96 -6.02 -8.25
C HIS A 276 -6.95 -4.86 -8.13
N LEU A 277 -6.43 -3.65 -8.45
CA LEU A 277 -7.24 -2.47 -8.69
C LEU A 277 -7.57 -2.37 -10.19
N LEU A 278 -8.86 -2.24 -10.49
CA LEU A 278 -9.33 -1.84 -11.81
C LEU A 278 -9.60 -0.33 -11.82
N VAL A 279 -9.43 0.30 -12.96
CA VAL A 279 -9.82 1.69 -13.20
C VAL A 279 -10.82 1.70 -14.36
N ASP A 280 -12.00 2.23 -14.11
CA ASP A 280 -13.12 2.24 -15.08
C ASP A 280 -13.37 0.85 -15.69
N GLY A 281 -13.40 -0.18 -14.83
CA GLY A 281 -13.69 -1.57 -15.18
C GLY A 281 -12.56 -2.32 -15.88
N THR A 282 -11.39 -1.71 -16.08
CA THR A 282 -10.26 -2.34 -16.78
C THR A 282 -8.96 -2.27 -15.97
N THR A 283 -8.01 -3.14 -16.30
CA THR A 283 -6.65 -3.06 -15.73
C THR A 283 -5.97 -1.77 -16.13
N MET A 284 -5.22 -1.17 -15.19
CA MET A 284 -4.46 0.06 -15.45
C MET A 284 -3.39 -0.15 -16.50
N SER A 285 -3.31 0.80 -17.44
CA SER A 285 -2.27 0.84 -18.47
C SER A 285 -2.05 2.27 -18.94
N LYS A 286 -0.78 2.65 -19.13
CA LYS A 286 -0.44 3.97 -19.72
C LYS A 286 -1.04 4.16 -21.11
N SER A 287 -1.10 3.09 -21.92
CA SER A 287 -1.67 3.12 -23.26
C SER A 287 -3.18 3.36 -23.29
N LYS A 288 -3.89 3.00 -22.20
CA LYS A 288 -5.34 3.22 -22.07
C LYS A 288 -5.69 4.58 -21.45
N GLY A 289 -4.70 5.35 -20.98
CA GLY A 289 -4.94 6.63 -20.30
C GLY A 289 -5.60 6.52 -18.93
N ASN A 290 -5.70 5.31 -18.36
CA ASN A 290 -6.32 5.02 -17.06
C ASN A 290 -5.30 4.70 -15.96
N TYR A 291 -4.05 5.13 -16.16
CA TYR A 291 -2.95 4.95 -15.20
C TYR A 291 -2.85 6.22 -14.35
N TYR A 292 -3.09 6.10 -13.05
CA TYR A 292 -3.05 7.24 -12.13
C TYR A 292 -1.97 7.04 -11.06
N THR A 293 -1.13 8.06 -10.89
CA THR A 293 -0.31 8.28 -9.70
C THR A 293 -1.07 9.14 -8.69
N LEU A 294 -0.57 9.22 -7.45
CA LEU A 294 -1.15 10.14 -6.46
C LEU A 294 -1.05 11.59 -6.95
N SER A 295 0.07 11.97 -7.59
CA SER A 295 0.25 13.32 -8.15
C SER A 295 -0.77 13.67 -9.21
N ASP A 296 -1.16 12.72 -10.09
CA ASP A 296 -2.18 12.95 -11.11
C ASP A 296 -3.54 13.26 -10.48
N LEU A 297 -3.88 12.60 -9.37
CA LEU A 297 -5.15 12.80 -8.68
C LEU A 297 -5.15 14.10 -7.87
N THR A 298 -4.03 14.42 -7.21
CA THR A 298 -3.91 15.70 -6.49
C THR A 298 -3.92 16.91 -7.43
N ALA A 299 -3.30 16.79 -8.62
CA ALA A 299 -3.39 17.81 -9.67
C ALA A 299 -4.82 18.02 -10.18
N LYS A 300 -5.68 17.00 -10.07
CA LYS A 300 -7.13 17.11 -10.38
C LYS A 300 -7.95 17.67 -9.20
N GLY A 301 -7.31 18.04 -8.09
CA GLY A 301 -7.95 18.65 -6.92
C GLY A 301 -8.45 17.66 -5.87
N TYR A 302 -8.15 16.37 -5.96
CA TYR A 302 -8.53 15.39 -4.95
C TYR A 302 -7.51 15.31 -3.82
N SER A 303 -7.97 15.22 -2.58
CA SER A 303 -7.08 15.04 -1.44
C SER A 303 -6.49 13.63 -1.40
N PRO A 304 -5.22 13.46 -0.94
CA PRO A 304 -4.64 12.12 -0.73
C PRO A 304 -5.49 11.24 0.18
N MET A 305 -6.15 11.83 1.18
CA MET A 305 -7.00 11.12 2.10
C MET A 305 -8.30 10.61 1.43
N ALA A 306 -8.83 11.33 0.41
CA ALA A 306 -9.92 10.82 -0.41
C ALA A 306 -9.49 9.61 -1.26
N VAL A 307 -8.26 9.62 -1.78
CA VAL A 307 -7.69 8.47 -2.47
C VAL A 307 -7.58 7.28 -1.51
N ARG A 308 -7.05 7.48 -0.30
CA ARG A 308 -7.00 6.43 0.73
C ARG A 308 -8.39 5.88 1.02
N TYR A 309 -9.36 6.75 1.29
CA TYR A 309 -10.74 6.35 1.59
C TYR A 309 -11.37 5.53 0.45
N ALA A 310 -11.20 5.98 -0.80
CA ALA A 310 -11.72 5.27 -1.97
C ALA A 310 -11.09 3.86 -2.09
N LEU A 311 -9.79 3.71 -1.81
CA LEU A 311 -9.10 2.42 -1.85
C LEU A 311 -9.54 1.48 -0.72
N LEU A 312 -10.06 2.01 0.41
CA LEU A 312 -10.64 1.24 1.51
C LEU A 312 -12.06 0.76 1.24
N SER A 313 -12.76 1.32 0.26
CA SER A 313 -14.17 1.00 -0.01
C SER A 313 -14.42 -0.41 -0.53
N GLY A 314 -13.38 -1.10 -0.98
CA GLY A 314 -13.42 -2.49 -1.44
C GLY A 314 -12.70 -3.46 -0.53
N HIS A 315 -13.24 -4.68 -0.40
CA HIS A 315 -12.57 -5.74 0.35
C HIS A 315 -11.19 -6.04 -0.25
N PRO A 316 -10.10 -6.13 0.56
CA PRO A 316 -8.74 -6.34 0.06
C PRO A 316 -8.57 -7.51 -0.92
N ARG A 317 -9.22 -8.63 -0.66
CA ARG A 317 -9.15 -9.84 -1.50
C ARG A 317 -10.14 -9.88 -2.67
N LYS A 318 -10.83 -8.78 -2.97
CA LYS A 318 -11.71 -8.64 -4.15
C LYS A 318 -11.19 -7.53 -5.04
N GLN A 319 -11.38 -7.66 -6.33
CA GLN A 319 -11.08 -6.57 -7.26
C GLN A 319 -11.90 -5.34 -6.88
N LEU A 320 -11.24 -4.19 -6.83
CA LEU A 320 -11.88 -2.90 -6.60
C LEU A 320 -11.88 -2.11 -7.93
N ASN A 321 -13.05 -1.68 -8.36
CA ASN A 321 -13.16 -0.77 -9.49
C ASN A 321 -13.10 0.68 -8.99
N PHE A 322 -11.98 1.34 -9.26
CA PHE A 322 -11.74 2.74 -8.95
C PHE A 322 -12.29 3.62 -10.06
N THR A 323 -12.97 4.70 -9.69
CA THR A 323 -13.47 5.73 -10.61
C THR A 323 -13.25 7.12 -10.00
N LEU A 324 -13.20 8.17 -10.81
CA LEU A 324 -13.13 9.55 -10.27
C LEU A 324 -14.38 9.90 -9.45
N ASP A 325 -15.55 9.35 -9.77
CA ASP A 325 -16.76 9.51 -8.96
C ASP A 325 -16.62 8.95 -7.54
N SER A 326 -15.83 7.87 -7.39
CA SER A 326 -15.52 7.32 -6.06
C SER A 326 -14.74 8.30 -5.18
N LEU A 327 -13.90 9.17 -5.78
CA LEU A 327 -13.19 10.23 -5.05
C LEU A 327 -14.13 11.34 -4.59
N HIS A 328 -15.08 11.76 -5.42
CA HIS A 328 -16.10 12.73 -5.00
C HIS A 328 -16.96 12.20 -3.82
N ALA A 329 -17.28 10.91 -3.84
CA ALA A 329 -17.96 10.27 -2.72
C ALA A 329 -17.09 10.24 -1.46
N ALA A 330 -15.80 9.94 -1.62
CA ALA A 330 -14.82 9.92 -0.53
C ALA A 330 -14.65 11.29 0.13
N GLU A 331 -14.54 12.38 -0.65
CA GLU A 331 -14.46 13.75 -0.10
C GLU A 331 -15.70 14.11 0.75
N ARG A 332 -16.90 13.76 0.27
CA ARG A 332 -18.13 13.96 1.05
C ARG A 332 -18.15 13.15 2.33
N ALA A 333 -17.68 11.89 2.26
CA ALA A 333 -17.58 11.02 3.42
C ALA A 333 -16.61 11.59 4.46
N LEU A 334 -15.42 12.02 4.07
CA LEU A 334 -14.43 12.63 4.96
C LEU A 334 -14.95 13.91 5.61
N LYS A 335 -15.66 14.77 4.85
CA LYS A 335 -16.32 15.97 5.41
C LYS A 335 -17.35 15.59 6.48
N THR A 336 -18.13 14.55 6.25
CA THR A 336 -19.12 14.05 7.22
C THR A 336 -18.43 13.55 8.49
N LEU A 337 -17.34 12.81 8.36
CA LEU A 337 -16.54 12.31 9.50
C LEU A 337 -15.91 13.45 10.31
N ARG A 338 -15.36 14.50 9.64
CA ARG A 338 -14.84 15.71 10.31
C ARG A 338 -15.91 16.39 11.13
N ASN A 339 -17.09 16.62 10.54
CA ASN A 339 -18.20 17.25 11.23
C ASN A 339 -18.67 16.43 12.45
N PHE A 340 -18.71 15.11 12.32
CA PHE A 340 -19.07 14.23 13.42
C PHE A 340 -18.05 14.27 14.56
N ARG A 341 -16.73 14.18 14.21
CA ARG A 341 -15.64 14.30 15.17
C ARG A 341 -15.68 15.63 15.93
N ALA A 342 -15.92 16.74 15.21
CA ALA A 342 -16.04 18.08 15.81
C ALA A 342 -17.19 18.14 16.82
N LYS A 343 -18.36 17.52 16.52
CA LYS A 343 -19.47 17.43 17.45
C LYS A 343 -19.13 16.60 18.69
N LEU A 344 -18.40 15.47 18.54
CA LEU A 344 -17.93 14.69 19.69
C LEU A 344 -16.97 15.50 20.56
N ALA A 345 -16.06 16.26 19.95
CA ALA A 345 -15.08 17.09 20.65
C ALA A 345 -15.73 18.28 21.41
N ALA A 346 -16.86 18.79 20.93
CA ALA A 346 -17.59 19.90 21.55
C ALA A 346 -18.41 19.50 22.78
N LYS A 347 -18.55 18.18 23.06
CA LYS A 347 -19.32 17.72 24.23
C LYS A 347 -18.57 18.07 25.54
N PRO A 348 -19.28 18.65 26.53
CA PRO A 348 -18.65 18.94 27.84
C PRO A 348 -18.21 17.64 28.52
N ALA A 349 -17.07 17.69 29.22
CA ALA A 349 -16.51 16.54 29.94
C ALA A 349 -17.45 16.00 31.07
N SER A 350 -18.48 16.75 31.45
CA SER A 350 -19.48 16.38 32.45
C SER A 350 -20.47 15.30 31.99
N ASP A 351 -20.59 15.04 30.68
CA ASP A 351 -21.52 14.02 30.13
C ASP A 351 -20.86 12.65 29.95
N LEU A 352 -19.61 12.48 30.39
CA LEU A 352 -18.99 11.18 30.53
C LEU A 352 -19.59 10.48 31.77
N PRO A 353 -19.95 9.18 31.71
CA PRO A 353 -20.48 8.47 32.86
C PRO A 353 -19.52 8.63 34.03
N SER A 354 -20.01 9.18 35.15
CA SER A 354 -19.23 9.56 36.31
C SER A 354 -18.48 8.32 36.84
N ARG A 355 -17.15 8.43 36.88
CA ARG A 355 -16.31 7.50 37.66
C ARG A 355 -16.60 7.81 39.15
N THR A 356 -17.43 7.04 39.79
CA THR A 356 -17.41 6.97 41.26
C THR A 356 -16.04 6.48 41.68
N ALA A 357 -15.25 7.40 42.25
CA ALA A 357 -13.96 7.11 42.82
C ALA A 357 -14.17 6.35 44.12
N GLU A 358 -14.09 5.02 44.07
CA GLU A 358 -13.76 4.25 45.26
C GLU A 358 -12.24 4.13 45.34
N THR A 359 -11.71 4.90 46.27
CA THR A 359 -10.30 4.90 46.67
C THR A 359 -9.94 3.60 47.40
N SER A 360 -9.17 2.74 46.74
CA SER A 360 -8.33 1.75 47.42
C SER A 360 -7.01 1.59 46.63
N PRO A 361 -5.86 1.69 47.29
CA PRO A 361 -4.57 1.61 46.61
C PRO A 361 -4.14 0.16 46.50
N SER A 362 -4.52 -0.49 45.42
CA SER A 362 -3.95 -1.76 45.01
C SER A 362 -3.76 -1.77 43.49
N SER A 363 -2.53 -1.96 43.11
CA SER A 363 -1.97 -2.00 41.77
C SER A 363 -2.71 -2.95 40.81
N THR A 364 -3.73 -2.44 40.14
CA THR A 364 -4.28 -3.07 38.93
C THR A 364 -4.69 -1.95 37.98
N ARG A 365 -4.05 -1.91 36.81
CA ARG A 365 -4.36 -1.04 35.70
C ARG A 365 -5.88 -1.03 35.47
N ALA A 366 -6.52 0.11 35.69
CA ALA A 366 -7.96 0.28 35.50
C ALA A 366 -8.35 -0.26 34.12
N SER A 367 -9.31 -1.17 34.08
CA SER A 367 -9.88 -1.66 32.81
C SER A 367 -10.56 -0.47 32.12
N GLU A 368 -10.11 -0.13 30.92
CA GLU A 368 -10.80 0.85 30.09
C GLU A 368 -12.27 0.42 29.90
N PRO A 369 -13.22 1.36 29.83
CA PRO A 369 -14.64 1.03 29.62
C PRO A 369 -14.83 0.24 28.32
N ALA A 370 -15.82 -0.65 28.29
CA ALA A 370 -16.15 -1.40 27.08
C ALA A 370 -16.53 -0.42 25.94
N PRO A 371 -16.08 -0.65 24.70
CA PRO A 371 -16.43 0.18 23.57
C PRO A 371 -17.94 0.12 23.30
N THR A 372 -18.49 1.15 22.67
CA THR A 372 -19.89 1.15 22.24
C THR A 372 -20.13 0.05 21.17
N LYS A 373 -21.33 -0.49 21.11
CA LYS A 373 -21.69 -1.58 20.17
C LYS A 373 -21.35 -1.25 18.70
N GLY A 374 -21.43 0.03 18.30
CA GLY A 374 -21.09 0.44 16.94
C GLY A 374 -19.59 0.39 16.65
N VAL A 375 -18.76 0.74 17.62
CA VAL A 375 -17.29 0.63 17.53
C VAL A 375 -16.86 -0.84 17.55
N GLU A 376 -17.49 -1.67 18.38
CA GLU A 376 -17.24 -3.10 18.40
C GLU A 376 -17.54 -3.77 17.04
N ALA A 377 -18.68 -3.44 16.44
CA ALA A 377 -19.06 -3.97 15.12
C ALA A 377 -18.02 -3.62 14.03
N LEU A 378 -17.47 -2.39 14.10
CA LEU A 378 -16.43 -1.95 13.17
C LEU A 378 -15.14 -2.77 13.35
N PHE A 379 -14.64 -2.92 14.57
CA PHE A 379 -13.44 -3.71 14.82
C PHE A 379 -13.64 -5.18 14.49
N ASN A 380 -14.79 -5.76 14.79
CA ASN A 380 -15.11 -7.13 14.38
C ASN A 380 -15.07 -7.31 12.86
N ALA A 381 -15.55 -6.31 12.09
CA ALA A 381 -15.42 -6.34 10.63
C ALA A 381 -13.97 -6.27 10.15
N LEU A 382 -13.12 -5.45 10.79
CA LEU A 382 -11.69 -5.39 10.46
C LEU A 382 -10.95 -6.67 10.87
N HIS A 383 -11.37 -7.31 11.94
CA HIS A 383 -10.79 -8.58 12.41
C HIS A 383 -11.26 -9.77 11.58
N ASP A 384 -12.33 -9.64 10.81
CA ASP A 384 -12.82 -10.64 9.85
C ASP A 384 -12.24 -10.37 8.46
N ASP A 385 -11.02 -10.82 8.25
CA ASP A 385 -10.33 -10.77 6.96
C ASP A 385 -10.18 -9.36 6.36
N LEU A 386 -9.95 -8.37 7.23
CA LEU A 386 -9.85 -6.95 6.86
C LEU A 386 -11.05 -6.46 6.04
N ASN A 387 -12.26 -6.80 6.45
CA ASN A 387 -13.49 -6.40 5.75
C ASN A 387 -13.73 -4.89 5.88
N THR A 388 -12.90 -4.10 5.21
CA THR A 388 -12.93 -2.63 5.24
C THR A 388 -14.28 -2.05 4.77
N PRO A 389 -14.98 -2.59 3.73
CA PRO A 389 -16.30 -2.07 3.39
C PRO A 389 -17.34 -2.28 4.50
N ALA A 390 -17.33 -3.42 5.19
CA ALA A 390 -18.22 -3.63 6.34
C ALA A 390 -17.86 -2.70 7.51
N ALA A 391 -16.57 -2.48 7.76
CA ALA A 391 -16.11 -1.53 8.78
C ALA A 391 -16.55 -0.09 8.47
N LEU A 392 -16.42 0.36 7.21
CA LEU A 392 -16.92 1.67 6.77
C LEU A 392 -18.45 1.74 6.89
N GLY A 393 -19.18 0.68 6.57
CA GLY A 393 -20.63 0.59 6.78
C GLY A 393 -21.03 0.75 8.24
N ALA A 394 -20.33 0.07 9.15
CA ALA A 394 -20.54 0.20 10.60
C ALA A 394 -20.22 1.63 11.09
N LEU A 395 -19.11 2.23 10.58
CA LEU A 395 -18.74 3.62 10.88
C LEU A 395 -19.84 4.60 10.49
N PHE A 396 -20.37 4.52 9.26
CA PHE A 396 -21.43 5.42 8.82
C PHE A 396 -22.77 5.15 9.50
N THR A 397 -23.07 3.92 9.88
CA THR A 397 -24.23 3.60 10.71
C THR A 397 -24.15 4.34 12.05
N LEU A 398 -22.96 4.35 12.68
CA LEU A 398 -22.72 5.07 13.93
C LEU A 398 -22.81 6.59 13.73
N VAL A 399 -22.21 7.15 12.70
CA VAL A 399 -22.24 8.58 12.38
C VAL A 399 -23.66 9.07 12.09
N ASN A 400 -24.46 8.30 11.37
CA ASN A 400 -25.84 8.65 11.01
C ASN A 400 -26.80 8.65 12.21
N ARG A 401 -26.50 7.91 13.29
CA ARG A 401 -27.25 8.00 14.55
C ARG A 401 -27.05 9.35 15.23
N GLY A 402 -25.96 10.04 14.94
CA GLY A 402 -25.63 11.35 15.49
C GLY A 402 -24.75 11.28 16.74
N ALA A 403 -24.05 12.38 16.99
CA ALA A 403 -23.17 12.49 18.15
C ALA A 403 -23.94 12.50 19.48
N ASP A 404 -25.22 12.89 19.48
CA ASP A 404 -26.06 12.96 20.68
C ASP A 404 -26.84 11.67 20.99
N ALA A 405 -26.66 10.62 20.17
CA ALA A 405 -27.24 9.32 20.44
C ALA A 405 -26.71 8.74 21.78
N THR A 406 -27.56 8.00 22.50
CA THR A 406 -27.20 7.38 23.79
C THR A 406 -26.05 6.37 23.67
N ASP A 407 -25.86 5.80 22.47
CA ASP A 407 -24.80 4.87 22.12
C ASP A 407 -23.71 5.50 21.23
N ALA A 408 -23.63 6.84 21.20
CA ALA A 408 -22.55 7.54 20.48
C ALA A 408 -21.20 7.17 21.10
N PRO A 409 -20.13 7.04 20.27
CA PRO A 409 -18.81 6.75 20.77
C PRO A 409 -18.24 7.92 21.57
N SER A 410 -17.30 7.65 22.46
CA SER A 410 -16.43 8.70 22.98
C SER A 410 -15.54 9.25 21.85
N LEU A 411 -15.02 10.47 22.01
CA LEU A 411 -14.03 11.02 21.08
C LEU A 411 -12.80 10.09 20.95
N ALA A 412 -12.33 9.53 22.07
CA ALA A 412 -11.20 8.63 22.10
C ALA A 412 -11.48 7.32 21.32
N ASP A 413 -12.67 6.74 21.45
CA ASP A 413 -13.06 5.55 20.68
C ASP A 413 -13.17 5.87 19.18
N PHE A 414 -13.69 7.05 18.84
CA PHE A 414 -13.77 7.49 17.46
C PHE A 414 -12.38 7.73 16.85
N ASP A 415 -11.48 8.38 17.59
CA ASP A 415 -10.09 8.58 17.16
C ASP A 415 -9.33 7.25 17.02
N ARG A 416 -9.62 6.25 17.86
CA ARG A 416 -9.09 4.89 17.73
C ARG A 416 -9.57 4.22 16.44
N VAL A 417 -10.83 4.41 16.06
CA VAL A 417 -11.38 3.94 14.77
C VAL A 417 -10.67 4.62 13.59
N LEU A 418 -10.50 5.94 13.65
CA LEU A 418 -9.78 6.69 12.62
C LEU A 418 -8.33 6.21 12.50
N PHE A 419 -7.66 5.97 13.62
CA PHE A 419 -6.31 5.39 13.62
C PHE A 419 -6.31 4.01 12.95
N ALA A 420 -7.22 3.11 13.28
CA ALA A 420 -7.30 1.78 12.69
C ALA A 420 -7.46 1.82 11.16
N LEU A 421 -8.24 2.79 10.64
CA LEU A 421 -8.44 3.02 9.21
C LEU A 421 -7.36 3.91 8.59
N GLY A 422 -6.48 4.51 9.40
CA GLY A 422 -5.48 5.48 8.96
C GLY A 422 -6.07 6.73 8.33
N LEU A 423 -7.26 7.14 8.79
CA LEU A 423 -7.96 8.32 8.28
C LEU A 423 -7.56 9.55 9.11
N ASP A 424 -6.71 10.39 8.54
CA ASP A 424 -6.43 11.70 9.09
C ASP A 424 -7.53 12.70 8.68
N LEU A 425 -8.28 13.16 9.65
CA LEU A 425 -9.33 14.15 9.47
C LEU A 425 -8.86 15.58 9.76
N SER A 426 -7.59 15.81 10.08
CA SER A 426 -7.04 17.16 10.09
C SER A 426 -7.36 17.79 8.73
N GLU A 427 -7.76 19.06 8.73
CA GLU A 427 -7.87 19.76 7.47
C GLU A 427 -6.52 19.59 6.78
N ALA A 428 -6.51 19.01 5.58
CA ALA A 428 -5.36 19.13 4.74
C ALA A 428 -4.99 20.61 4.84
N LYS A 429 -3.83 20.93 5.40
CA LYS A 429 -3.22 22.22 5.12
C LYS A 429 -3.29 22.23 3.61
N ASN A 430 -4.23 22.99 3.07
CA ASN A 430 -4.17 23.38 1.69
C ASN A 430 -2.72 23.84 1.56
N VAL A 431 -1.86 22.98 1.02
CA VAL A 431 -0.67 23.48 0.39
C VAL A 431 -1.30 24.46 -0.58
N ASP A 432 -1.18 25.74 -0.26
CA ASP A 432 -1.73 26.82 -1.04
C ASP A 432 -1.51 26.52 -2.54
N GLN A 433 -2.42 25.77 -3.14
CA GLN A 433 -2.87 26.11 -4.45
C GLN A 433 -3.74 27.32 -4.18
N ALA A 434 -3.09 28.48 -4.13
CA ALA A 434 -3.74 29.72 -4.45
C ALA A 434 -4.62 29.38 -5.62
N ALA A 435 -5.94 29.50 -5.49
CA ALA A 435 -6.86 29.33 -6.61
C ALA A 435 -6.21 30.10 -7.75
N PRO A 436 -5.99 29.47 -8.93
CA PRO A 436 -5.20 30.10 -9.97
C PRO A 436 -5.72 31.52 -10.09
N GLU A 437 -4.83 32.50 -9.93
CA GLU A 437 -5.19 33.91 -9.88
C GLU A 437 -5.94 34.19 -11.18
N ILE A 438 -7.24 34.53 -11.06
CA ILE A 438 -8.08 34.71 -12.25
C ILE A 438 -7.50 35.92 -12.99
N PRO A 439 -7.02 35.74 -14.23
CA PRO A 439 -6.43 36.85 -14.97
C PRO A 439 -7.42 38.02 -15.03
N ALA A 440 -6.92 39.23 -14.84
CA ALA A 440 -7.76 40.45 -14.88
C ALA A 440 -8.59 40.56 -16.17
N GLU A 441 -8.05 40.08 -17.28
CA GLU A 441 -8.74 39.98 -18.59
C GLU A 441 -9.96 39.05 -18.52
N VAL A 442 -9.83 37.87 -17.90
CA VAL A 442 -10.93 36.90 -17.74
C VAL A 442 -12.01 37.45 -16.84
N THR A 443 -11.62 38.15 -15.77
CA THR A 443 -12.57 38.82 -14.86
C THR A 443 -13.36 39.91 -15.61
N ALA A 444 -12.68 40.74 -16.38
CA ALA A 444 -13.33 41.78 -17.15
C ALA A 444 -14.33 41.26 -18.22
N LEU A 445 -13.94 40.19 -18.92
CA LEU A 445 -14.84 39.52 -19.87
C LEU A 445 -16.05 38.86 -19.17
N ALA A 446 -15.87 38.32 -18.00
CA ALA A 446 -16.95 37.72 -17.23
C ALA A 446 -17.96 38.76 -16.73
N GLU A 447 -17.48 39.96 -16.28
CA GLU A 447 -18.34 41.07 -15.89
C GLU A 447 -19.15 41.58 -17.09
N GLN A 448 -18.52 41.79 -18.25
CA GLN A 448 -19.18 42.17 -19.49
C GLN A 448 -20.25 41.15 -19.89
N ARG A 449 -19.90 39.86 -19.84
CA ARG A 449 -20.88 38.80 -20.15
C ARG A 449 -22.05 38.78 -19.20
N TRP A 450 -21.82 38.99 -17.92
CA TRP A 450 -22.87 39.05 -16.91
C TRP A 450 -23.79 40.25 -17.17
N ALA A 451 -23.22 41.40 -17.49
CA ALA A 451 -24.01 42.61 -17.84
C ALA A 451 -24.84 42.40 -19.10
N ALA A 452 -24.25 41.79 -20.17
CA ALA A 452 -24.95 41.46 -21.41
C ALA A 452 -26.14 40.50 -21.14
N LYS A 453 -25.95 39.51 -20.29
CA LYS A 453 -27.00 38.56 -19.88
C LYS A 453 -28.12 39.25 -19.11
N LEU A 454 -27.81 40.16 -18.19
CA LEU A 454 -28.82 40.95 -17.48
C LEU A 454 -29.62 41.88 -18.42
N ALA A 455 -28.95 42.41 -19.45
CA ALA A 455 -29.57 43.17 -20.53
C ALA A 455 -30.37 42.33 -21.54
N LYS A 456 -30.32 40.99 -21.43
CA LYS A 456 -30.92 40.01 -22.37
C LYS A 456 -30.30 40.05 -23.77
N ASP A 457 -29.10 40.58 -23.88
CA ASP A 457 -28.29 40.51 -25.11
C ASP A 457 -27.56 39.18 -25.19
N TRP A 458 -28.26 38.18 -25.70
CA TRP A 458 -27.75 36.80 -25.75
C TRP A 458 -26.62 36.64 -26.75
N GLY A 459 -26.59 37.44 -27.85
CA GLY A 459 -25.54 37.38 -28.87
C GLY A 459 -24.18 37.80 -28.29
N SER A 460 -24.12 38.95 -27.60
CA SER A 460 -22.93 39.43 -26.91
C SER A 460 -22.52 38.52 -25.78
N ALA A 461 -23.49 37.98 -25.01
CA ALA A 461 -23.21 37.08 -23.92
C ALA A 461 -22.54 35.74 -24.37
N ASP A 462 -22.96 35.19 -25.51
CA ASP A 462 -22.38 33.97 -26.07
C ASP A 462 -21.00 34.21 -26.70
N ALA A 463 -20.81 35.36 -27.39
CA ALA A 463 -19.50 35.74 -27.93
C ALA A 463 -18.44 35.89 -26.77
N LEU A 464 -18.82 36.57 -25.69
CA LEU A 464 -17.95 36.74 -24.51
C LEU A 464 -17.68 35.43 -23.80
N ARG A 465 -18.65 34.51 -23.77
CA ARG A 465 -18.45 33.17 -23.21
C ARG A 465 -17.40 32.37 -24.03
N ALA A 466 -17.43 32.49 -25.34
CA ALA A 466 -16.44 31.86 -26.22
C ALA A 466 -15.03 32.45 -25.99
N GLN A 467 -14.90 33.75 -25.77
CA GLN A 467 -13.62 34.40 -25.45
C GLN A 467 -13.08 33.92 -24.09
N ILE A 468 -13.92 33.83 -23.05
CA ILE A 468 -13.55 33.28 -21.74
C ILE A 468 -13.06 31.82 -21.88
N ALA A 469 -13.77 31.02 -22.68
CA ALA A 469 -13.37 29.64 -22.97
C ALA A 469 -12.04 29.53 -23.72
N ALA A 470 -11.77 30.42 -24.67
CA ALA A 470 -10.51 30.48 -25.43
C ALA A 470 -9.30 30.84 -24.52
N LEU A 471 -9.54 31.53 -23.42
CA LEU A 471 -8.54 31.83 -22.38
C LEU A 471 -8.40 30.67 -21.33
N GLY A 472 -9.04 29.53 -21.57
CA GLY A 472 -8.96 28.36 -20.68
C GLY A 472 -9.83 28.45 -19.43
N TRP A 473 -10.89 29.26 -19.45
CA TRP A 473 -11.80 29.43 -18.31
C TRP A 473 -13.25 29.10 -18.66
N ALA A 474 -13.96 28.51 -17.70
CA ALA A 474 -15.42 28.32 -17.79
C ALA A 474 -16.15 29.26 -16.85
N MET A 475 -17.21 29.92 -17.34
CA MET A 475 -18.09 30.73 -16.52
C MET A 475 -19.40 30.00 -16.27
N ARG A 476 -19.72 29.75 -14.96
CA ARG A 476 -20.97 29.14 -14.52
C ARG A 476 -21.90 30.17 -13.91
N ASP A 477 -23.09 30.24 -14.47
CA ASP A 477 -24.14 31.17 -13.97
C ASP A 477 -24.73 30.66 -12.66
N ARG A 478 -24.97 31.57 -11.72
CA ARG A 478 -25.71 31.35 -10.47
C ARG A 478 -26.89 32.27 -10.37
N LYS A 479 -27.76 32.07 -9.39
CA LYS A 479 -28.98 32.88 -9.22
C LYS A 479 -28.66 34.37 -9.08
N ASP A 480 -27.62 34.70 -8.35
CA ASP A 480 -27.28 36.08 -7.97
C ASP A 480 -25.84 36.48 -8.44
N GLY A 481 -25.34 35.85 -9.52
CA GLY A 481 -24.00 36.12 -10.02
C GLY A 481 -23.43 34.99 -10.89
N TYR A 482 -22.10 34.83 -10.88
CA TYR A 482 -21.39 33.80 -11.63
C TYR A 482 -20.17 33.30 -10.84
N SER A 483 -19.61 32.17 -11.28
CA SER A 483 -18.27 31.70 -10.86
C SER A 483 -17.42 31.41 -12.09
N LEU A 484 -16.11 31.62 -11.96
CA LEU A 484 -15.10 31.29 -12.95
C LEU A 484 -14.30 30.08 -12.48
N GLU A 485 -14.13 29.12 -13.36
CA GLU A 485 -13.40 27.89 -13.10
C GLU A 485 -12.43 27.64 -14.27
N PRO A 486 -11.17 27.20 -14.03
CA PRO A 486 -10.29 26.80 -15.14
C PRO A 486 -10.95 25.69 -15.98
N GLN A 487 -10.85 25.77 -17.30
CA GLN A 487 -11.18 24.65 -18.18
C GLN A 487 -9.94 23.76 -18.28
N ASN A 488 -10.08 22.50 -17.85
CA ASN A 488 -9.07 21.46 -18.08
C ASN A 488 -9.10 20.94 -19.51
#